data_d37b822a59f380a074ab53513a5bdd70
#
_entry.id   d37b822a59f380a074ab53513a5bdd70
#
_cell.length_a   1.000
_cell.length_b   1.000
_cell.length_c   1.000
_cell.angle_alpha   90.00
_cell.angle_beta   90.00
_cell.angle_gamma   90.00
#
_symmetry.space_group_name_H-M   'P 1'
#
loop_
_entity.id
_entity.type
_entity.pdbx_description
1 polymer ?
#
loop_
_entity_poly.entity_id
_entity_poly.type
_entity_poly.pdbx_seq_one_letter_code
_entity_poly.pdbx_strand_id
1 'polypeptide(L)'
;YITSEEILTVFADVAERSNILKDSILYLDGFTGFTPVQYKLLRKLLRVCGQVNVTVTLDKREQVWKMDKKYKLFYLSQKTIYHLTEIAREEHCDIAEPIWTGTVKEETRFADNVELGYLERNLFRYPVRPYKEEVQNITVHCLRQPEDEVHFMIEEIMALREQESFRYRDVAIVTGNMDIYGTLIKGEMEHKGMPCFIDQKKSILANPVVDTISSMLDVLRKDFDYESTIKLLKSGFIQRTGCPTNGIKEWEKAVQLLDNFLLASGVRGHKNWEKEWDTGY
;
A
#
# COMPACT_ATOMS: atom_id res chain seq x y z
N TYR A 1 13.01 19.03 11.29
CA TYR A 1 12.24 18.31 10.26
C TYR A 1 11.33 17.33 10.98
N ILE A 2 10.04 17.33 10.64
CA ILE A 2 9.03 16.42 11.17
C ILE A 2 8.75 15.40 10.07
N THR A 3 8.82 14.12 10.37
CA THR A 3 8.46 13.05 9.44
C THR A 3 6.94 12.97 9.29
N SER A 4 6.46 12.39 8.19
CA SER A 4 5.02 12.20 7.95
C SER A 4 4.34 11.37 9.07
N GLU A 5 5.08 10.50 9.74
CA GLU A 5 4.61 9.69 10.86
C GLU A 5 4.51 10.51 12.15
N GLU A 6 5.37 11.48 12.34
CA GLU A 6 5.38 12.37 13.52
C GLU A 6 4.32 13.48 13.43
N ILE A 7 3.86 13.84 12.23
CA ILE A 7 2.88 14.92 12.03
C ILE A 7 1.64 14.73 12.90
N LEU A 8 1.09 13.53 12.96
CA LEU A 8 -0.12 13.25 13.76
C LEU A 8 0.15 13.39 15.28
N THR A 9 1.35 13.05 15.73
CA THR A 9 1.75 13.19 17.13
C THR A 9 1.88 14.67 17.50
N VAL A 10 2.60 15.44 16.67
CA VAL A 10 2.75 16.89 16.86
C VAL A 10 1.40 17.59 16.78
N PHE A 11 0.55 17.17 15.82
CA PHE A 11 -0.80 17.72 15.71
C PHE A 11 -1.63 17.44 16.97
N ALA A 12 -1.57 16.23 17.51
CA ALA A 12 -2.26 15.91 18.77
C ALA A 12 -1.80 16.79 19.95
N ASP A 13 -0.52 17.17 19.99
CA ASP A 13 0.02 18.00 21.07
C ASP A 13 -0.37 19.50 20.96
N VAL A 14 -0.64 19.98 19.73
CA VAL A 14 -1.02 21.37 19.49
C VAL A 14 -2.54 21.56 19.28
N ALA A 15 -3.30 20.49 19.04
CA ALA A 15 -4.73 20.55 18.72
C ALA A 15 -5.55 21.33 19.75
N GLU A 16 -5.25 21.16 21.04
CA GLU A 16 -5.95 21.86 22.15
C GLU A 16 -5.74 23.39 22.14
N ARG A 17 -4.72 23.89 21.44
CA ARG A 17 -4.43 25.34 21.32
C ARG A 17 -5.01 25.96 20.04
N SER A 18 -5.63 25.15 19.20
CA SER A 18 -6.13 25.61 17.91
C SER A 18 -7.48 26.31 18.03
N ASN A 19 -7.52 27.57 17.66
CA ASN A 19 -8.77 28.34 17.58
C ASN A 19 -9.68 27.86 16.43
N ILE A 20 -9.13 27.17 15.41
CA ILE A 20 -9.89 26.64 14.28
C ILE A 20 -10.69 25.40 14.71
N LEU A 21 -10.09 24.55 15.56
CA LEU A 21 -10.72 23.32 16.03
C LEU A 21 -11.73 23.58 17.15
N LYS A 22 -11.55 24.66 17.88
CA LYS A 22 -12.44 24.99 18.99
C LYS A 22 -13.88 25.17 18.49
N ASP A 23 -14.79 24.42 19.09
CA ASP A 23 -16.24 24.42 18.77
C ASP A 23 -16.56 24.01 17.30
N SER A 24 -15.58 23.48 16.55
CA SER A 24 -15.79 22.99 15.19
C SER A 24 -16.60 21.69 15.16
N ILE A 25 -17.23 21.41 14.01
CA ILE A 25 -17.85 20.12 13.73
C ILE A 25 -16.91 19.32 12.86
N LEU A 26 -16.42 18.18 13.34
CA LEU A 26 -15.50 17.31 12.63
C LEU A 26 -16.26 16.12 12.01
N TYR A 27 -15.95 15.82 10.76
CA TYR A 27 -16.43 14.62 10.06
C TYR A 27 -15.25 13.75 9.65
N LEU A 28 -15.29 12.48 10.02
CA LEU A 28 -14.34 11.44 9.66
C LEU A 28 -15.06 10.39 8.82
N ASP A 29 -14.73 10.31 7.56
CA ASP A 29 -15.38 9.42 6.61
C ASP A 29 -14.39 8.46 5.93
N GLY A 30 -14.84 7.23 5.60
CA GLY A 30 -14.06 6.24 4.88
C GLY A 30 -13.01 5.49 5.71
N PHE A 31 -13.02 5.60 7.04
CA PHE A 31 -12.09 4.87 7.90
C PHE A 31 -12.63 3.48 8.27
N THR A 32 -11.81 2.44 8.04
CA THR A 32 -12.10 1.07 8.49
C THR A 32 -11.58 0.78 9.89
N GLY A 33 -10.75 1.67 10.43
CA GLY A 33 -10.14 1.59 11.75
C GLY A 33 -9.13 2.72 11.94
N PHE A 34 -8.58 2.83 13.14
CA PHE A 34 -7.59 3.85 13.49
C PHE A 34 -6.36 3.22 14.12
N THR A 35 -5.21 3.79 13.83
CA THR A 35 -3.95 3.45 14.49
C THR A 35 -3.91 3.99 15.93
N PRO A 36 -3.04 3.48 16.81
CA PRO A 36 -2.90 4.02 18.17
C PRO A 36 -2.64 5.52 18.22
N VAL A 37 -1.84 6.05 17.28
CA VAL A 37 -1.55 7.49 17.19
C VAL A 37 -2.81 8.28 16.78
N GLN A 38 -3.59 7.76 15.84
CA GLN A 38 -4.85 8.37 15.45
C GLN A 38 -5.87 8.35 16.59
N TYR A 39 -5.96 7.28 17.37
CA TYR A 39 -6.81 7.26 18.57
C TYR A 39 -6.35 8.30 19.62
N LYS A 40 -5.05 8.50 19.80
CA LYS A 40 -4.52 9.55 20.67
C LYS A 40 -4.94 10.94 20.19
N LEU A 41 -4.88 11.19 18.88
CA LEU A 41 -5.35 12.43 18.28
C LEU A 41 -6.86 12.60 18.45
N LEU A 42 -7.65 11.57 18.17
CA LEU A 42 -9.11 11.60 18.32
C LEU A 42 -9.54 11.93 19.76
N ARG A 43 -8.85 11.40 20.75
CA ARG A 43 -9.04 11.75 22.16
C ARG A 43 -8.92 13.26 22.40
N LYS A 44 -7.91 13.89 21.80
CA LYS A 44 -7.70 15.33 21.90
C LYS A 44 -8.78 16.13 21.16
N LEU A 45 -9.16 15.66 19.97
CA LEU A 45 -10.20 16.31 19.17
C LEU A 45 -11.58 16.26 19.85
N LEU A 46 -11.92 15.16 20.54
CA LEU A 46 -13.15 15.05 21.31
C LEU A 46 -13.23 16.09 22.44
N ARG A 47 -12.11 16.55 23.00
CA ARG A 47 -12.08 17.59 24.03
C ARG A 47 -12.26 19.01 23.47
N VAL A 48 -11.86 19.22 22.24
CA VAL A 48 -11.74 20.57 21.65
C VAL A 48 -12.88 20.89 20.68
N CYS A 49 -13.28 19.92 19.87
CA CYS A 49 -14.33 20.09 18.88
C CYS A 49 -15.71 20.11 19.57
N GLY A 50 -16.62 20.90 19.04
CA GLY A 50 -18.02 20.92 19.50
C GLY A 50 -18.78 19.63 19.17
N GLN A 51 -18.41 18.98 18.05
CA GLN A 51 -18.99 17.71 17.63
C GLN A 51 -18.00 16.90 16.76
N VAL A 52 -17.96 15.59 16.96
CA VAL A 52 -17.19 14.66 16.13
C VAL A 52 -18.12 13.59 15.55
N ASN A 53 -18.21 13.52 14.23
CA ASN A 53 -19.02 12.54 13.50
C ASN A 53 -18.09 11.56 12.80
N VAL A 54 -18.34 10.27 12.99
CA VAL A 54 -17.54 9.21 12.37
C VAL A 54 -18.46 8.27 11.59
N THR A 55 -18.23 8.12 10.29
CA THR A 55 -18.94 7.13 9.50
C THR A 55 -18.21 5.79 9.57
N VAL A 56 -18.96 4.72 9.78
CA VAL A 56 -18.44 3.35 9.85
C VAL A 56 -19.34 2.44 9.03
N THR A 57 -18.74 1.64 8.17
CA THR A 57 -19.49 0.65 7.37
C THR A 57 -19.91 -0.51 8.25
N LEU A 58 -21.22 -0.68 8.40
CA LEU A 58 -21.83 -1.76 9.18
C LEU A 58 -23.14 -2.21 8.52
N ASP A 59 -23.43 -3.51 8.55
CA ASP A 59 -24.74 -4.01 8.10
C ASP A 59 -25.81 -3.67 9.13
N LYS A 60 -26.99 -3.23 8.67
CA LYS A 60 -28.14 -2.90 9.54
C LYS A 60 -28.62 -4.05 10.42
N ARG A 61 -28.29 -5.28 10.05
CA ARG A 61 -28.60 -6.49 10.84
C ARG A 61 -27.65 -6.69 12.01
N GLU A 62 -26.51 -5.99 12.02
CA GLU A 62 -25.55 -6.07 13.12
C GLU A 62 -25.94 -5.10 14.26
N GLN A 63 -25.61 -5.50 15.49
CA GLN A 63 -25.83 -4.65 16.67
C GLN A 63 -24.67 -3.65 16.78
N VAL A 64 -24.96 -2.36 16.71
CA VAL A 64 -23.94 -1.29 16.69
C VAL A 64 -23.04 -1.34 17.93
N TRP A 65 -23.61 -1.50 19.10
CA TRP A 65 -22.90 -1.41 20.37
C TRP A 65 -22.30 -2.73 20.86
N LYS A 66 -22.42 -3.81 20.07
CA LYS A 66 -21.92 -5.12 20.44
C LYS A 66 -20.71 -5.47 19.60
N MET A 67 -19.60 -5.76 20.28
CA MET A 67 -18.42 -6.34 19.63
C MET A 67 -18.62 -7.83 19.43
N ASP A 68 -18.56 -8.30 18.19
CA ASP A 68 -18.73 -9.70 17.80
C ASP A 68 -17.39 -10.44 17.77
N LYS A 69 -17.39 -11.70 17.34
CA LYS A 69 -16.19 -12.53 17.25
C LYS A 69 -15.30 -12.13 16.08
N LYS A 70 -13.98 -12.29 16.23
CA LYS A 70 -12.95 -11.84 15.26
C LYS A 70 -13.12 -12.34 13.82
N TYR A 71 -13.81 -13.47 13.63
CA TYR A 71 -14.03 -14.04 12.29
C TYR A 71 -15.27 -13.46 11.57
N LYS A 72 -16.03 -12.62 12.23
CA LYS A 72 -17.21 -11.98 11.63
C LYS A 72 -16.79 -10.87 10.67
N LEU A 73 -17.55 -10.71 9.59
CA LEU A 73 -17.27 -9.76 8.51
C LEU A 73 -17.09 -8.31 9.03
N PHE A 74 -17.95 -7.87 9.94
CA PHE A 74 -17.93 -6.50 10.47
C PHE A 74 -17.20 -6.36 11.81
N TYR A 75 -16.39 -7.35 12.20
CA TYR A 75 -15.65 -7.28 13.47
C TYR A 75 -14.78 -6.01 13.59
N LEU A 76 -14.06 -5.63 12.52
CA LEU A 76 -13.19 -4.45 12.55
C LEU A 76 -14.01 -3.15 12.72
N SER A 77 -15.14 -3.05 12.05
CA SER A 77 -16.07 -1.93 12.20
C SER A 77 -16.62 -1.83 13.63
N GLN A 78 -17.08 -2.94 14.17
CA GLN A 78 -17.57 -3.01 15.56
C GLN A 78 -16.47 -2.71 16.58
N LYS A 79 -15.24 -3.20 16.35
CA LYS A 79 -14.07 -2.88 17.17
C LYS A 79 -13.76 -1.37 17.14
N THR A 80 -13.87 -0.73 15.98
CA THR A 80 -13.67 0.70 15.83
C THR A 80 -14.73 1.48 16.61
N ILE A 81 -16.00 1.12 16.47
CA ILE A 81 -17.10 1.73 17.23
C ILE A 81 -16.86 1.57 18.73
N TYR A 82 -16.50 0.37 19.17
CA TYR A 82 -16.21 0.09 20.58
C TYR A 82 -15.10 0.99 21.12
N HIS A 83 -13.96 1.08 20.43
CA HIS A 83 -12.86 1.94 20.89
C HIS A 83 -13.22 3.42 20.91
N LEU A 84 -13.94 3.92 19.90
CA LEU A 84 -14.40 5.30 19.87
C LEU A 84 -15.35 5.59 21.04
N THR A 85 -16.26 4.67 21.32
CA THR A 85 -17.22 4.76 22.43
C THR A 85 -16.52 4.78 23.80
N GLU A 86 -15.52 3.92 23.98
CA GLU A 86 -14.71 3.92 25.22
C GLU A 86 -13.95 5.24 25.40
N ILE A 87 -13.31 5.74 24.34
CA ILE A 87 -12.63 7.04 24.40
C ILE A 87 -13.62 8.18 24.71
N ALA A 88 -14.79 8.19 24.08
CA ALA A 88 -15.79 9.21 24.33
C ALA A 88 -16.30 9.19 25.79
N ARG A 89 -16.50 7.99 26.36
CA ARG A 89 -16.86 7.83 27.78
C ARG A 89 -15.78 8.30 28.73
N GLU A 90 -14.50 7.94 28.44
CA GLU A 90 -13.36 8.39 29.24
C GLU A 90 -13.19 9.91 29.22
N GLU A 91 -13.54 10.55 28.10
CA GLU A 91 -13.50 12.00 27.93
C GLU A 91 -14.80 12.70 28.35
N HIS A 92 -15.76 11.97 28.91
CA HIS A 92 -17.07 12.46 29.35
C HIS A 92 -17.89 13.16 28.26
N CYS A 93 -17.75 12.69 27.00
CA CYS A 93 -18.53 13.19 25.87
C CYS A 93 -19.88 12.47 25.77
N ASP A 94 -20.91 13.22 25.40
CA ASP A 94 -22.21 12.65 25.08
C ASP A 94 -22.13 11.85 23.76
N ILE A 95 -22.74 10.66 23.78
CA ILE A 95 -22.76 9.78 22.61
C ILE A 95 -24.19 9.78 22.06
N ALA A 96 -24.33 10.32 20.85
CA ALA A 96 -25.62 10.36 20.17
C ALA A 96 -26.03 8.98 19.64
N GLU A 97 -27.32 8.78 19.42
CA GLU A 97 -27.81 7.58 18.73
C GLU A 97 -27.24 7.49 17.29
N PRO A 98 -26.90 6.30 16.80
CA PRO A 98 -26.33 6.14 15.48
C PRO A 98 -27.35 6.45 14.39
N ILE A 99 -26.91 7.20 13.39
CA ILE A 99 -27.72 7.52 12.21
C ILE A 99 -27.38 6.51 11.11
N TRP A 100 -28.37 5.78 10.64
CA TRP A 100 -28.24 4.89 9.51
C TRP A 100 -28.43 5.63 8.19
N THR A 101 -27.42 5.63 7.34
CA THR A 101 -27.53 6.13 5.97
C THR A 101 -28.08 5.05 5.05
N GLY A 102 -29.06 5.39 4.24
CA GLY A 102 -29.80 4.48 3.38
C GLY A 102 -30.93 3.73 4.09
N THR A 103 -32.04 3.51 3.41
CA THR A 103 -33.21 2.79 3.93
C THR A 103 -33.15 1.31 3.54
N VAL A 104 -33.87 0.46 4.28
CA VAL A 104 -33.96 -1.00 3.97
C VAL A 104 -34.60 -1.25 2.58
N LYS A 105 -35.36 -0.27 2.07
CA LYS A 105 -36.06 -0.34 0.79
C LYS A 105 -35.30 0.31 -0.36
N GLU A 106 -34.35 1.18 -0.08
CA GLU A 106 -33.53 1.81 -1.09
C GLU A 106 -32.27 0.98 -1.29
N GLU A 107 -32.25 0.18 -2.30
CA GLU A 107 -31.06 -0.47 -2.84
C GLU A 107 -30.23 0.63 -3.51
N THR A 108 -29.37 1.25 -2.76
CA THR A 108 -28.67 2.46 -3.21
C THR A 108 -27.66 2.17 -4.28
N ARG A 109 -26.85 1.10 -4.12
CA ARG A 109 -25.71 0.81 -4.97
C ARG A 109 -26.00 -0.17 -6.09
N PHE A 110 -26.89 -1.11 -5.82
CA PHE A 110 -27.26 -2.19 -6.77
C PHE A 110 -28.73 -2.15 -7.14
N ALA A 111 -29.34 -0.96 -7.15
CA ALA A 111 -30.75 -0.80 -7.48
C ALA A 111 -31.08 -1.35 -8.89
N ASP A 112 -30.15 -1.11 -9.81
CA ASP A 112 -30.29 -1.53 -11.21
C ASP A 112 -29.76 -2.95 -11.48
N ASN A 113 -29.22 -3.63 -10.44
CA ASN A 113 -28.66 -4.98 -10.59
C ASN A 113 -29.07 -5.89 -9.42
N VAL A 114 -30.16 -6.61 -9.60
CA VAL A 114 -30.75 -7.47 -8.57
C VAL A 114 -29.81 -8.58 -8.12
N GLU A 115 -29.02 -9.14 -9.06
CA GLU A 115 -28.06 -10.22 -8.78
C GLU A 115 -26.94 -9.77 -7.86
N LEU A 116 -26.33 -8.62 -8.16
CA LEU A 116 -25.29 -8.04 -7.31
C LEU A 116 -25.84 -7.62 -5.95
N GLY A 117 -27.06 -7.06 -5.92
CA GLY A 117 -27.75 -6.75 -4.66
C GLY A 117 -28.06 -8.01 -3.83
N TYR A 118 -28.41 -9.12 -4.50
CA TYR A 118 -28.58 -10.40 -3.82
C TYR A 118 -27.25 -10.95 -3.27
N LEU A 119 -26.20 -10.92 -4.08
CA LEU A 119 -24.87 -11.36 -3.69
C LEU A 119 -24.37 -10.56 -2.47
N GLU A 120 -24.45 -9.23 -2.52
CA GLU A 120 -24.05 -8.35 -1.42
C GLU A 120 -24.78 -8.68 -0.13
N ARG A 121 -26.07 -8.88 -0.17
CA ARG A 121 -26.88 -9.21 1.02
C ARG A 121 -26.61 -10.57 1.62
N ASN A 122 -26.16 -11.55 0.84
CA ASN A 122 -26.05 -12.96 1.26
C ASN A 122 -24.61 -13.47 1.34
N LEU A 123 -23.64 -12.77 0.74
CA LEU A 123 -22.23 -13.15 0.78
C LEU A 123 -21.74 -13.20 2.23
N PHE A 124 -21.01 -14.26 2.57
CA PHE A 124 -20.53 -14.58 3.94
C PHE A 124 -21.62 -14.68 5.02
N ARG A 125 -22.86 -14.90 4.62
CA ARG A 125 -23.97 -15.15 5.55
C ARG A 125 -24.24 -16.65 5.70
N TYR A 126 -24.68 -17.03 6.89
CA TYR A 126 -25.01 -18.41 7.20
C TYR A 126 -26.42 -18.49 7.82
N PRO A 127 -27.28 -19.43 7.43
CA PRO A 127 -27.11 -20.43 6.37
C PRO A 127 -27.06 -19.81 4.97
N VAL A 128 -26.33 -20.47 4.05
CA VAL A 128 -26.25 -20.04 2.65
C VAL A 128 -27.64 -20.08 2.01
N ARG A 129 -27.99 -19.02 1.31
CA ARG A 129 -29.23 -18.92 0.54
C ARG A 129 -28.87 -18.81 -0.94
N PRO A 130 -29.14 -19.84 -1.74
CA PRO A 130 -28.86 -19.77 -3.19
C PRO A 130 -29.79 -18.78 -3.88
N TYR A 131 -29.27 -18.07 -4.88
CA TYR A 131 -30.08 -17.32 -5.82
C TYR A 131 -30.86 -18.29 -6.71
N LYS A 132 -32.14 -18.00 -6.99
CA LYS A 132 -33.04 -18.96 -7.65
C LYS A 132 -33.32 -18.61 -9.10
N GLU A 133 -33.06 -17.37 -9.48
CA GLU A 133 -33.27 -16.88 -10.83
C GLU A 133 -32.03 -17.15 -11.70
N GLU A 134 -32.14 -17.00 -13.00
CA GLU A 134 -31.02 -17.09 -13.93
C GLU A 134 -30.05 -15.94 -13.70
N VAL A 135 -28.75 -16.26 -13.68
CA VAL A 135 -27.69 -15.28 -13.45
C VAL A 135 -27.12 -14.83 -14.79
N GLN A 136 -27.18 -13.53 -15.06
CA GLN A 136 -26.72 -12.92 -16.32
C GLN A 136 -25.56 -11.94 -16.13
N ASN A 137 -25.46 -11.30 -14.96
CA ASN A 137 -24.48 -10.23 -14.71
C ASN A 137 -23.27 -10.69 -13.88
N ILE A 138 -23.20 -11.97 -13.53
CA ILE A 138 -22.09 -12.54 -12.76
C ILE A 138 -21.63 -13.80 -13.48
N THR A 139 -20.36 -13.82 -13.89
CA THR A 139 -19.73 -14.98 -14.49
C THR A 139 -18.57 -15.47 -13.65
N VAL A 140 -18.34 -16.79 -13.67
CA VAL A 140 -17.22 -17.42 -12.97
C VAL A 140 -16.45 -18.26 -13.95
N HIS A 141 -15.18 -17.94 -14.14
CA HIS A 141 -14.27 -18.68 -15.02
C HIS A 141 -13.20 -19.37 -14.20
N CYS A 142 -12.81 -20.58 -14.58
CA CYS A 142 -11.74 -21.34 -13.95
C CYS A 142 -10.73 -21.70 -15.01
N LEU A 143 -9.52 -21.21 -14.89
CA LEU A 143 -8.44 -21.37 -15.85
C LEU A 143 -7.27 -22.13 -15.20
N ARG A 144 -6.26 -22.51 -16.00
CA ARG A 144 -5.21 -23.44 -15.53
C ARG A 144 -4.12 -22.73 -14.73
N GLN A 145 -3.81 -21.52 -15.14
CA GLN A 145 -2.66 -20.77 -14.58
C GLN A 145 -2.95 -19.26 -14.60
N PRO A 146 -2.27 -18.48 -13.78
CA PRO A 146 -2.49 -17.03 -13.65
C PRO A 146 -2.35 -16.26 -14.98
N GLU A 147 -1.46 -16.69 -15.86
CA GLU A 147 -1.26 -16.09 -17.18
C GLU A 147 -2.51 -16.23 -18.06
N ASP A 148 -3.12 -17.40 -18.05
CA ASP A 148 -4.36 -17.66 -18.81
C ASP A 148 -5.51 -16.83 -18.23
N GLU A 149 -5.59 -16.69 -16.90
CA GLU A 149 -6.60 -15.86 -16.23
C GLU A 149 -6.47 -14.38 -16.62
N VAL A 150 -5.25 -13.86 -16.65
CA VAL A 150 -4.99 -12.46 -17.03
C VAL A 150 -5.30 -12.25 -18.50
N HIS A 151 -4.83 -13.14 -19.36
CA HIS A 151 -5.12 -13.05 -20.81
C HIS A 151 -6.62 -13.06 -21.09
N PHE A 152 -7.34 -14.04 -20.55
CA PHE A 152 -8.79 -14.16 -20.71
C PHE A 152 -9.53 -12.91 -20.21
N MET A 153 -9.19 -12.44 -19.00
CA MET A 153 -9.81 -11.25 -18.41
C MET A 153 -9.61 -10.01 -19.30
N ILE A 154 -8.44 -9.83 -19.87
CA ILE A 154 -8.14 -8.66 -20.72
C ILE A 154 -8.91 -8.76 -22.06
N GLU A 155 -9.02 -9.94 -22.66
CA GLU A 155 -9.85 -10.16 -23.85
C GLU A 155 -11.33 -9.85 -23.55
N GLU A 156 -11.86 -10.26 -22.41
CA GLU A 156 -13.23 -9.92 -21.97
C GLU A 156 -13.42 -8.40 -21.81
N ILE A 157 -12.45 -7.71 -21.21
CA ILE A 157 -12.51 -6.23 -21.08
C ILE A 157 -12.51 -5.55 -22.47
N MET A 158 -11.73 -6.07 -23.41
CA MET A 158 -11.71 -5.55 -24.78
C MET A 158 -13.05 -5.80 -25.48
N ALA A 159 -13.61 -6.99 -25.34
CA ALA A 159 -14.92 -7.35 -25.92
C ALA A 159 -16.06 -6.49 -25.35
N LEU A 160 -16.08 -6.25 -24.04
CA LEU A 160 -17.04 -5.36 -23.40
C LEU A 160 -16.93 -3.93 -23.91
N ARG A 161 -15.72 -3.43 -24.15
CA ARG A 161 -15.51 -2.09 -24.70
C ARG A 161 -16.01 -1.96 -26.13
N GLU A 162 -15.89 -3.01 -26.95
CA GLU A 162 -16.35 -3.00 -28.34
C GLU A 162 -17.88 -3.09 -28.45
N GLN A 163 -18.50 -3.85 -27.57
CA GLN A 163 -19.95 -4.08 -27.56
C GLN A 163 -20.74 -2.99 -26.88
N GLU A 164 -20.16 -2.37 -25.85
CA GLU A 164 -20.82 -1.37 -25.00
C GLU A 164 -19.95 -0.13 -24.85
N SER A 165 -20.57 1.00 -24.48
CA SER A 165 -19.89 2.29 -24.31
C SER A 165 -19.03 2.38 -23.03
N PHE A 166 -18.42 1.28 -22.59
CA PHE A 166 -17.54 1.27 -21.43
C PHE A 166 -16.21 1.95 -21.71
N ARG A 167 -15.71 2.69 -20.73
CA ARG A 167 -14.38 3.27 -20.75
C ARG A 167 -13.48 2.45 -19.83
N TYR A 168 -12.20 2.34 -20.12
CA TYR A 168 -11.25 1.61 -19.26
C TYR A 168 -11.29 2.07 -17.79
N ARG A 169 -11.56 3.35 -17.53
CA ARG A 169 -11.73 3.88 -16.16
C ARG A 169 -12.98 3.38 -15.43
N ASP A 170 -13.93 2.79 -16.13
CA ASP A 170 -15.16 2.26 -15.55
C ASP A 170 -14.98 0.79 -15.14
N VAL A 171 -13.82 0.19 -15.44
CA VAL A 171 -13.45 -1.19 -15.11
C VAL A 171 -12.43 -1.24 -14.00
N ALA A 172 -12.65 -2.09 -13.01
CA ALA A 172 -11.71 -2.33 -11.92
C ALA A 172 -11.35 -3.83 -11.86
N ILE A 173 -10.06 -4.11 -11.75
CA ILE A 173 -9.53 -5.45 -11.49
C ILE A 173 -9.11 -5.52 -10.02
N VAL A 174 -9.62 -6.52 -9.30
CA VAL A 174 -9.32 -6.73 -7.89
C VAL A 174 -8.65 -8.09 -7.71
N THR A 175 -7.48 -8.11 -7.11
CA THR A 175 -6.74 -9.34 -6.81
C THR A 175 -6.26 -9.36 -5.37
N GLY A 176 -6.22 -10.53 -4.75
CA GLY A 176 -5.62 -10.73 -3.43
C GLY A 176 -4.10 -10.96 -3.48
N ASN A 177 -3.51 -11.11 -4.66
CA ASN A 177 -2.08 -11.38 -4.84
C ASN A 177 -1.45 -10.50 -5.92
N MET A 178 -1.11 -9.27 -5.56
CA MET A 178 -0.50 -8.29 -6.47
C MET A 178 0.92 -8.68 -6.92
N ASP A 179 1.64 -9.49 -6.15
CA ASP A 179 3.01 -9.89 -6.50
C ASP A 179 3.04 -10.77 -7.75
N ILE A 180 2.03 -11.62 -7.91
CA ILE A 180 1.86 -12.47 -9.11
C ILE A 180 1.13 -11.69 -10.20
N TYR A 181 -0.09 -11.26 -9.92
CA TYR A 181 -0.98 -10.69 -10.95
C TYR A 181 -0.57 -9.30 -11.43
N GLY A 182 0.02 -8.47 -10.56
CA GLY A 182 0.38 -7.10 -10.91
C GLY A 182 1.33 -7.00 -12.10
N THR A 183 2.34 -7.88 -12.15
CA THR A 183 3.30 -7.91 -13.26
C THR A 183 2.68 -8.47 -14.54
N LEU A 184 1.87 -9.53 -14.43
CA LEU A 184 1.18 -10.15 -15.56
C LEU A 184 0.16 -9.19 -16.19
N ILE A 185 -0.68 -8.56 -15.38
CA ILE A 185 -1.67 -7.56 -15.83
C ILE A 185 -0.97 -6.41 -16.54
N LYS A 186 0.10 -5.89 -15.93
CA LYS A 186 0.85 -4.77 -16.52
C LYS A 186 1.42 -5.14 -17.89
N GLY A 187 2.09 -6.27 -17.98
CA GLY A 187 2.70 -6.74 -19.23
C GLY A 187 1.67 -6.94 -20.35
N GLU A 188 0.56 -7.59 -20.04
CA GLU A 188 -0.48 -7.87 -21.04
C GLU A 188 -1.20 -6.57 -21.47
N MET A 189 -1.50 -5.65 -20.55
CA MET A 189 -2.09 -4.36 -20.88
C MET A 189 -1.16 -3.47 -21.71
N GLU A 190 0.13 -3.45 -21.40
CA GLU A 190 1.14 -2.74 -22.22
C GLU A 190 1.22 -3.34 -23.62
N HIS A 191 1.19 -4.67 -23.75
CA HIS A 191 1.20 -5.36 -25.03
C HIS A 191 -0.01 -5.01 -25.89
N LYS A 192 -1.19 -4.92 -25.29
CA LYS A 192 -2.46 -4.55 -25.93
C LYS A 192 -2.64 -3.03 -26.09
N GLY A 193 -1.72 -2.20 -25.62
CA GLY A 193 -1.84 -0.74 -25.66
C GLY A 193 -2.97 -0.19 -24.79
N MET A 194 -3.37 -0.89 -23.73
CA MET A 194 -4.44 -0.50 -22.82
C MET A 194 -3.90 0.35 -21.67
N PRO A 195 -4.47 1.54 -21.40
CA PRO A 195 -4.10 2.33 -20.25
C PRO A 195 -4.58 1.68 -18.95
N CYS A 196 -3.70 1.53 -17.99
CA CYS A 196 -4.04 1.01 -16.66
C CYS A 196 -3.34 1.79 -15.56
N PHE A 197 -3.96 1.82 -14.38
CA PHE A 197 -3.34 2.23 -13.13
C PHE A 197 -3.27 1.02 -12.20
N ILE A 198 -2.09 0.73 -11.67
CA ILE A 198 -1.87 -0.38 -10.74
C ILE A 198 -1.43 0.21 -9.40
N ASP A 199 -2.28 0.03 -8.37
CA ASP A 199 -1.98 0.43 -7.00
C ASP A 199 -1.07 -0.62 -6.34
N GLN A 200 0.23 -0.51 -6.62
CA GLN A 200 1.26 -1.40 -6.07
C GLN A 200 2.44 -0.60 -5.53
N LYS A 201 2.79 -0.86 -4.30
CA LYS A 201 4.04 -0.34 -3.72
C LYS A 201 5.21 -1.11 -4.33
N LYS A 202 6.09 -0.40 -5.04
CA LYS A 202 7.33 -0.99 -5.57
C LYS A 202 8.45 -0.82 -4.55
N SER A 203 9.20 -1.89 -4.32
CA SER A 203 10.43 -1.80 -3.54
C SER A 203 11.45 -0.94 -4.28
N ILE A 204 12.01 0.04 -3.60
CA ILE A 204 13.11 0.87 -4.13
C ILE A 204 14.47 0.21 -3.98
N LEU A 205 14.56 -0.95 -3.31
CA LEU A 205 15.83 -1.63 -3.03
C LEU A 205 16.57 -2.09 -4.29
N ALA A 206 15.83 -2.36 -5.37
CA ALA A 206 16.41 -2.69 -6.67
C ALA A 206 16.77 -1.45 -7.51
N ASN A 207 16.57 -0.23 -6.98
CA ASN A 207 16.98 0.98 -7.68
C ASN A 207 18.51 1.13 -7.58
N PRO A 208 19.23 1.31 -8.70
CA PRO A 208 20.70 1.40 -8.70
C PRO A 208 21.28 2.49 -7.78
N VAL A 209 20.57 3.63 -7.64
CA VAL A 209 21.00 4.70 -6.72
C VAL A 209 20.89 4.25 -5.25
N VAL A 210 19.77 3.61 -4.90
CA VAL A 210 19.57 3.08 -3.54
C VAL A 210 20.58 1.99 -3.22
N ASP A 211 20.85 1.10 -4.17
CA ASP A 211 21.85 0.04 -4.03
C ASP A 211 23.26 0.62 -3.86
N THR A 212 23.60 1.69 -4.60
CA THR A 212 24.86 2.42 -4.44
C THR A 212 24.99 3.04 -3.04
N ILE A 213 23.95 3.74 -2.57
CA ILE A 213 23.96 4.34 -1.22
C ILE A 213 24.09 3.23 -0.15
N SER A 214 23.36 2.13 -0.30
CA SER A 214 23.46 0.98 0.62
C SER A 214 24.87 0.39 0.61
N SER A 215 25.49 0.28 -0.57
CA SER A 215 26.87 -0.22 -0.72
C SER A 215 27.89 0.73 -0.09
N MET A 216 27.70 2.06 -0.19
CA MET A 216 28.52 3.05 0.51
C MET A 216 28.49 2.85 2.04
N LEU A 217 27.30 2.68 2.58
CA LEU A 217 27.11 2.46 4.02
C LEU A 217 27.73 1.11 4.45
N ASP A 218 27.60 0.07 3.62
CA ASP A 218 28.18 -1.23 3.88
C ASP A 218 29.71 -1.21 3.86
N VAL A 219 30.34 -0.48 2.94
CA VAL A 219 31.80 -0.28 2.92
C VAL A 219 32.29 0.28 4.26
N LEU A 220 31.62 1.31 4.80
CA LEU A 220 31.98 1.89 6.08
C LEU A 220 31.72 0.93 7.25
N ARG A 221 30.57 0.26 7.24
CA ARG A 221 30.17 -0.66 8.32
C ARG A 221 31.05 -1.91 8.39
N LYS A 222 31.50 -2.42 7.24
CA LYS A 222 32.30 -3.64 7.13
C LYS A 222 33.79 -3.37 7.00
N ASP A 223 34.24 -2.16 7.32
CA ASP A 223 35.65 -1.75 7.31
C ASP A 223 36.32 -2.03 5.94
N PHE A 224 35.72 -1.54 4.85
CA PHE A 224 36.26 -1.68 3.50
C PHE A 224 36.53 -3.15 3.11
N ASP A 225 35.55 -4.02 3.35
CA ASP A 225 35.62 -5.39 2.88
C ASP A 225 35.60 -5.47 1.34
N TYR A 226 36.08 -6.57 0.82
CA TYR A 226 36.20 -6.76 -0.63
C TYR A 226 34.84 -6.65 -1.35
N GLU A 227 33.82 -7.37 -0.84
CA GLU A 227 32.54 -7.47 -1.53
C GLU A 227 31.82 -6.12 -1.62
N SER A 228 31.72 -5.39 -0.51
CA SER A 228 31.05 -4.09 -0.47
C SER A 228 31.79 -3.04 -1.29
N THR A 229 33.14 -3.06 -1.24
CA THR A 229 33.96 -2.08 -1.96
C THR A 229 33.89 -2.30 -3.47
N ILE A 230 34.03 -3.52 -3.94
CA ILE A 230 33.91 -3.81 -5.39
C ILE A 230 32.50 -3.61 -5.90
N LYS A 231 31.47 -3.96 -5.12
CA LYS A 231 30.10 -3.68 -5.46
C LYS A 231 29.85 -2.18 -5.65
N LEU A 232 30.38 -1.36 -4.74
CA LEU A 232 30.30 0.08 -4.81
C LEU A 232 30.99 0.65 -6.06
N LEU A 233 32.22 0.21 -6.35
CA LEU A 233 32.99 0.67 -7.51
C LEU A 233 32.36 0.26 -8.84
N LYS A 234 31.68 -0.89 -8.88
CA LYS A 234 30.94 -1.39 -10.06
C LYS A 234 29.55 -0.78 -10.23
N SER A 235 29.08 0.03 -9.29
CA SER A 235 27.73 0.63 -9.35
C SER A 235 27.49 1.56 -10.55
N GLY A 236 28.55 2.08 -11.15
CA GLY A 236 28.51 3.07 -12.24
C GLY A 236 28.28 4.51 -11.77
N PHE A 237 27.97 4.75 -10.48
CA PHE A 237 27.74 6.09 -9.93
C PHE A 237 28.99 6.73 -9.32
N ILE A 238 30.06 5.96 -9.15
CA ILE A 238 31.33 6.44 -8.62
C ILE A 238 32.36 6.43 -9.74
N GLN A 239 33.00 7.57 -9.94
CA GLN A 239 34.04 7.73 -10.93
C GLN A 239 35.18 8.58 -10.35
N ARG A 240 36.37 8.46 -10.94
CA ARG A 240 37.50 9.29 -10.57
C ARG A 240 37.21 10.77 -10.90
N THR A 241 37.48 11.66 -9.97
CA THR A 241 37.35 13.12 -10.19
C THR A 241 38.22 13.56 -11.37
N GLY A 242 37.63 14.28 -12.33
CA GLY A 242 38.34 14.78 -13.51
C GLY A 242 38.38 13.83 -14.71
N CYS A 243 37.69 12.67 -14.68
CA CYS A 243 37.54 11.84 -15.87
C CYS A 243 36.60 12.52 -16.89
N PRO A 244 37.01 12.66 -18.17
CA PRO A 244 36.10 13.10 -19.22
C PRO A 244 34.99 12.09 -19.44
N THR A 245 33.89 12.51 -20.04
CA THR A 245 32.69 11.69 -20.30
C THR A 245 32.99 10.37 -21.06
N ASN A 246 34.10 10.31 -21.79
CA ASN A 246 34.59 9.12 -22.49
C ASN A 246 35.38 8.12 -21.58
N GLY A 247 35.61 8.50 -20.31
CA GLY A 247 36.41 7.71 -19.38
C GLY A 247 35.66 6.56 -18.67
N ILE A 248 34.37 6.36 -18.97
CA ILE A 248 33.55 5.30 -18.33
C ILE A 248 34.16 3.93 -18.61
N LYS A 249 34.56 3.65 -19.86
CA LYS A 249 35.16 2.38 -20.22
C LYS A 249 36.55 2.18 -19.60
N GLU A 250 37.31 3.27 -19.43
CA GLU A 250 38.62 3.24 -18.75
C GLU A 250 38.46 2.98 -17.27
N TRP A 251 37.43 3.59 -16.63
CA TRP A 251 37.08 3.33 -15.24
C TRP A 251 36.67 1.86 -15.02
N GLU A 252 35.79 1.34 -15.87
CA GLU A 252 35.36 -0.05 -15.79
C GLU A 252 36.54 -1.03 -15.89
N LYS A 253 37.48 -0.79 -16.83
CA LYS A 253 38.70 -1.58 -16.95
C LYS A 253 39.59 -1.46 -15.70
N ALA A 254 39.72 -0.26 -15.14
CA ALA A 254 40.49 -0.05 -13.91
C ALA A 254 39.88 -0.80 -12.72
N VAL A 255 38.56 -0.78 -12.60
CA VAL A 255 37.83 -1.50 -11.55
C VAL A 255 37.97 -3.02 -11.73
N GLN A 256 37.95 -3.53 -12.98
CA GLN A 256 38.18 -4.97 -13.25
C GLN A 256 39.59 -5.40 -12.89
N LEU A 257 40.61 -4.59 -13.20
CA LEU A 257 41.97 -4.85 -12.82
C LEU A 257 42.16 -4.86 -11.29
N LEU A 258 41.55 -3.87 -10.63
CA LEU A 258 41.56 -3.79 -9.17
C LEU A 258 40.85 -5.01 -8.53
N ASP A 259 39.73 -5.43 -9.08
CA ASP A 259 39.00 -6.62 -8.65
C ASP A 259 39.87 -7.87 -8.67
N ASN A 260 40.54 -8.12 -9.80
CA ASN A 260 41.45 -9.23 -9.94
C ASN A 260 42.65 -9.15 -8.98
N PHE A 261 43.19 -7.95 -8.79
CA PHE A 261 44.30 -7.72 -7.85
C PHE A 261 43.89 -7.99 -6.41
N LEU A 262 42.75 -7.49 -5.99
CA LEU A 262 42.23 -7.70 -4.63
C LEU A 262 41.93 -9.16 -4.33
N LEU A 263 41.43 -9.91 -5.33
CA LEU A 263 41.23 -11.35 -5.20
C LEU A 263 42.54 -12.09 -4.99
N ALA A 264 43.61 -11.68 -5.72
CA ALA A 264 44.93 -12.32 -5.63
C ALA A 264 45.67 -11.92 -4.34
N SER A 265 45.61 -10.63 -3.94
CA SER A 265 46.41 -10.12 -2.83
C SER A 265 45.69 -10.20 -1.46
N GLY A 266 44.36 -10.38 -1.45
CA GLY A 266 43.56 -10.46 -0.21
C GLY A 266 43.52 -9.18 0.60
N VAL A 267 43.76 -8.02 0.01
CA VAL A 267 43.71 -6.71 0.68
C VAL A 267 42.27 -6.45 1.24
N ARG A 268 42.16 -6.24 2.53
CA ARG A 268 40.91 -5.99 3.25
C ARG A 268 41.16 -5.04 4.41
N GLY A 269 40.15 -4.24 4.76
CA GLY A 269 40.17 -3.30 5.90
C GLY A 269 40.86 -1.97 5.56
N HIS A 270 40.26 -0.88 6.05
CA HIS A 270 40.68 0.50 5.77
C HIS A 270 42.21 0.72 5.87
N LYS A 271 42.84 0.23 6.93
CA LYS A 271 44.28 0.38 7.15
C LYS A 271 45.15 -0.26 6.05
N ASN A 272 44.67 -1.31 5.40
CA ASN A 272 45.38 -1.97 4.32
C ASN A 272 45.17 -1.29 2.96
N TRP A 273 44.05 -0.60 2.82
CA TRP A 273 43.77 0.23 1.64
C TRP A 273 44.66 1.48 1.58
N GLU A 274 45.13 1.98 2.72
CA GLU A 274 46.04 3.15 2.81
C GLU A 274 47.50 2.83 2.59
N LYS A 275 47.89 1.56 2.58
CA LYS A 275 49.26 1.14 2.35
C LYS A 275 49.62 1.12 0.86
N GLU A 276 50.89 1.36 0.56
CA GLU A 276 51.41 1.04 -0.76
C GLU A 276 51.35 -0.49 -0.99
N TRP A 277 50.76 -0.89 -2.09
CA TRP A 277 50.68 -2.31 -2.43
C TRP A 277 51.87 -2.71 -3.29
N ASP A 278 52.55 -3.75 -2.86
CA ASP A 278 53.67 -4.32 -3.63
C ASP A 278 53.05 -5.05 -4.85
N THR A 279 53.22 -4.44 -6.02
CA THR A 279 52.71 -4.98 -7.30
C THR A 279 53.78 -5.90 -7.92
N GLY A 280 54.33 -6.81 -7.15
CA GLY A 280 55.31 -7.78 -7.64
C GLY A 280 54.75 -8.74 -8.71
N TYR A 281 54.16 -8.16 -9.78
CA TYR A 281 53.78 -8.83 -11.01
C TYR A 281 54.31 -8.02 -12.21
#